data_81f9bb700d47d40a527640c1b009b6d6
#
_entry.id   81f9bb700d47d40a527640c1b009b6d6
#
_cell.length_a   1.000
_cell.length_b   1.000
_cell.length_c   1.000
_cell.angle_alpha   90.00
_cell.angle_beta   90.00
_cell.angle_gamma   90.00
#
_symmetry.space_group_name_H-M   'P 1'
#
loop_
_entity.id
_entity.type
_entity.pdbx_description
1 polymer ?
#
loop_
_entity_poly.entity_id
_entity_poly.type
_entity_poly.pdbx_seq_one_letter_code
_entity_poly.pdbx_strand_id
1 'polypeptide(L)'
;MNIYSVQAQIQRRAAALLHGKEQGQSSWEELDGRQLADDERGDRISLLLGGATGGVALSPASRAGLLAKAGTGTLFLTHIEKMAPAARRILYSIVAAKRYTPVGDPYPRPVNCRIIVATSRPLQVLARSFLLEWELVDTLGHIALRAESIIGALESEGLLNSHPSSLAAAS
;
A
#
# COMPACT_ATOMS: atom_id res chain seq x y z
N MET A 1 -8.62 -0.33 -1.54
CA MET A 1 -8.91 -0.84 -2.91
C MET A 1 -7.91 -1.93 -3.26
N ASN A 2 -8.37 -2.97 -3.94
CA ASN A 2 -7.53 -4.06 -4.39
C ASN A 2 -7.49 -4.11 -5.92
N ILE A 3 -6.29 -4.21 -6.51
CA ILE A 3 -6.06 -4.44 -7.94
C ILE A 3 -5.24 -5.72 -8.12
N TYR A 4 -5.40 -6.40 -9.24
CA TYR A 4 -4.59 -7.58 -9.52
C TYR A 4 -4.15 -7.66 -10.99
N SER A 5 -2.94 -8.15 -11.20
CA SER A 5 -2.34 -8.53 -12.47
C SER A 5 -1.11 -9.41 -12.20
N VAL A 6 -0.75 -10.25 -13.15
CA VAL A 6 0.51 -11.02 -13.08
C VAL A 6 1.75 -10.15 -13.34
N GLN A 7 1.57 -8.95 -13.90
CA GLN A 7 2.65 -8.03 -14.23
C GLN A 7 2.70 -6.85 -13.27
N ALA A 8 3.77 -6.76 -12.48
CA ALA A 8 3.95 -5.70 -11.48
C ALA A 8 3.94 -4.28 -12.08
N GLN A 9 4.48 -4.11 -13.29
CA GLN A 9 4.46 -2.81 -13.98
C GLN A 9 3.04 -2.34 -14.31
N ILE A 10 2.16 -3.26 -14.73
CA ILE A 10 0.75 -2.98 -15.00
C ILE A 10 0.01 -2.62 -13.73
N GLN A 11 0.27 -3.35 -12.63
CA GLN A 11 -0.30 -3.02 -11.31
C GLN A 11 0.08 -1.59 -10.89
N ARG A 12 1.38 -1.25 -10.97
CA ARG A 12 1.87 0.07 -10.59
C ARG A 12 1.28 1.18 -11.46
N ARG A 13 1.20 0.96 -12.79
CA ARG A 13 0.59 1.91 -13.73
C ARG A 13 -0.88 2.15 -13.39
N ALA A 14 -1.67 1.10 -13.17
CA ALA A 14 -3.07 1.21 -12.80
C ALA A 14 -3.25 1.98 -11.47
N ALA A 15 -2.43 1.66 -10.47
CA ALA A 15 -2.46 2.35 -9.18
C ALA A 15 -2.09 3.83 -9.28
N ALA A 16 -1.06 4.16 -10.08
CA ALA A 16 -0.64 5.54 -10.33
C ALA A 16 -1.72 6.35 -11.05
N LEU A 17 -2.41 5.77 -12.02
CA LEU A 17 -3.54 6.41 -12.71
C LEU A 17 -4.71 6.67 -11.76
N LEU A 18 -5.04 5.72 -10.89
CA LEU A 18 -6.07 5.91 -9.86
C LEU A 18 -5.68 7.00 -8.86
N HIS A 19 -4.42 7.07 -8.47
CA HIS A 19 -3.91 8.13 -7.62
C HIS A 19 -4.05 9.49 -8.31
N GLY A 20 -3.57 9.64 -9.54
CA GLY A 20 -3.64 10.88 -10.30
C GLY A 20 -5.06 11.38 -10.54
N LYS A 21 -6.01 10.47 -10.85
CA LYS A 21 -7.42 10.81 -11.06
C LYS A 21 -8.10 11.36 -9.79
N GLU A 22 -7.79 10.79 -8.63
CA GLU A 22 -8.55 11.08 -7.41
C GLU A 22 -7.83 12.01 -6.44
N GLN A 23 -6.49 12.03 -6.45
CA GLN A 23 -5.69 12.69 -5.42
C GLN A 23 -4.71 13.75 -5.96
N GLY A 24 -4.57 13.85 -7.28
CA GLY A 24 -3.75 14.87 -7.92
C GLY A 24 -2.28 14.83 -7.49
N GLN A 25 -1.79 15.90 -6.86
CA GLN A 25 -0.40 16.04 -6.41
C GLN A 25 -0.15 15.59 -4.96
N SER A 26 -1.06 14.82 -4.37
CA SER A 26 -0.88 14.27 -3.02
C SER A 26 0.28 13.28 -2.97
N SER A 27 0.80 13.01 -1.76
CA SER A 27 1.93 12.11 -1.56
C SER A 27 1.63 10.69 -2.02
N TRP A 28 2.65 10.04 -2.59
CA TRP A 28 2.65 8.63 -2.99
C TRP A 28 3.76 7.88 -2.28
N GLU A 29 3.40 6.85 -1.54
CA GLU A 29 4.34 5.96 -0.84
C GLU A 29 4.13 4.52 -1.26
N GLU A 30 5.20 3.73 -1.31
CA GLU A 30 5.16 2.33 -1.72
C GLU A 30 5.78 1.40 -0.67
N LEU A 31 5.20 0.22 -0.53
CA LEU A 31 5.78 -0.87 0.26
C LEU A 31 5.63 -2.20 -0.49
N ASP A 32 6.74 -2.87 -0.72
CA ASP A 32 6.77 -4.22 -1.27
C ASP A 32 6.77 -5.24 -0.13
N GLY A 33 5.73 -6.06 -0.05
CA GLY A 33 5.56 -7.07 0.98
C GLY A 33 6.67 -8.12 1.04
N ARG A 34 7.42 -8.31 -0.05
CA ARG A 34 8.59 -9.22 -0.06
C ARG A 34 9.67 -8.80 0.92
N GLN A 35 9.78 -7.50 1.23
CA GLN A 35 10.71 -6.98 2.24
C GLN A 35 10.34 -7.43 3.66
N LEU A 36 9.15 -7.98 3.86
CA LEU A 36 8.59 -8.41 5.13
C LEU A 36 8.36 -9.93 5.19
N ALA A 37 8.98 -10.68 4.28
CA ALA A 37 8.83 -12.13 4.20
C ALA A 37 9.36 -12.85 5.44
N ASP A 38 10.36 -12.29 6.11
CA ASP A 38 11.01 -12.77 7.32
C ASP A 38 10.69 -11.95 8.58
N ASP A 39 9.67 -11.09 8.53
CA ASP A 39 9.24 -10.27 9.68
C ASP A 39 8.30 -11.06 10.60
N GLU A 40 8.82 -12.11 11.22
CA GLU A 40 8.04 -13.06 12.02
C GLU A 40 7.44 -12.46 13.30
N ARG A 41 7.91 -11.30 13.74
CA ARG A 41 7.41 -10.60 14.92
C ARG A 41 6.55 -9.40 14.60
N GLY A 42 6.58 -8.91 13.36
CA GLY A 42 5.87 -7.70 12.93
C GLY A 42 6.55 -6.39 13.37
N ASP A 43 7.80 -6.48 13.83
CA ASP A 43 8.54 -5.30 14.30
C ASP A 43 8.90 -4.38 13.13
N ARG A 44 9.30 -4.97 12.01
CA ARG A 44 9.72 -4.23 10.81
C ARG A 44 8.55 -3.53 10.13
N ILE A 45 7.42 -4.18 9.98
CA ILE A 45 6.22 -3.54 9.41
C ILE A 45 5.71 -2.42 10.32
N SER A 46 5.74 -2.61 11.63
CA SER A 46 5.36 -1.57 12.60
C SER A 46 6.22 -0.33 12.44
N LEU A 47 7.53 -0.50 12.27
CA LEU A 47 8.46 0.60 12.03
C LEU A 47 8.27 1.24 10.65
N LEU A 48 8.13 0.44 9.58
CA LEU A 48 7.97 0.96 8.22
C LEU A 48 6.66 1.72 8.04
N LEU A 49 5.54 1.18 8.51
CA LEU A 49 4.24 1.84 8.38
C LEU A 49 4.04 2.96 9.40
N GLY A 50 4.33 2.70 10.67
CA GLY A 50 4.06 3.62 11.76
C GLY A 50 5.17 4.63 12.01
N GLY A 51 6.41 4.30 11.67
CA GLY A 51 7.58 5.08 12.09
C GLY A 51 7.93 4.89 13.56
N ALA A 52 8.83 5.72 14.06
CA ALA A 52 9.25 5.69 15.45
C ALA A 52 9.27 7.08 16.07
N THR A 53 8.99 7.16 17.38
CA THR A 53 9.20 8.34 18.21
C THR A 53 10.32 8.06 19.21
N GLY A 54 11.16 9.07 19.48
CA GLY A 54 12.29 8.89 20.38
C GLY A 54 13.56 8.35 19.69
N GLY A 55 14.70 8.57 20.34
CA GLY A 55 16.04 8.24 19.83
C GLY A 55 16.81 9.47 19.36
N VAL A 56 18.10 9.54 19.76
CA VAL A 56 18.92 10.75 19.69
C VAL A 56 19.46 11.07 18.29
N ALA A 57 19.36 10.13 17.32
CA ALA A 57 20.17 10.19 16.09
C ALA A 57 19.42 10.41 14.78
N LEU A 58 18.08 10.49 14.77
CA LEU A 58 17.34 10.59 13.51
C LEU A 58 16.57 11.89 13.41
N SER A 59 16.58 12.54 12.25
CA SER A 59 15.73 13.69 11.98
C SER A 59 14.24 13.32 12.07
N PRO A 60 13.34 14.26 12.37
CA PRO A 60 11.88 14.00 12.39
C PRO A 60 11.36 13.35 11.10
N ALA A 61 11.90 13.77 9.94
CA ALA A 61 11.50 13.23 8.64
C ALA A 61 11.91 11.77 8.43
N SER A 62 13.08 11.36 8.97
CA SER A 62 13.54 9.97 8.88
C SER A 62 12.85 9.03 9.88
N ARG A 63 12.16 9.58 10.87
CA ARG A 63 11.35 8.83 11.85
C ARG A 63 9.91 8.60 11.39
N ALA A 64 9.43 9.38 10.43
CA ALA A 64 8.07 9.26 9.93
C ALA A 64 7.91 7.95 9.15
N GLY A 65 6.94 7.13 9.55
CA GLY A 65 6.55 5.95 8.79
C GLY A 65 5.80 6.30 7.50
N LEU A 66 5.60 5.30 6.64
CA LEU A 66 4.95 5.47 5.35
C LEU A 66 3.53 6.03 5.46
N LEU A 67 2.79 5.66 6.51
CA LEU A 67 1.42 6.19 6.74
C LEU A 67 1.43 7.70 7.01
N ALA A 68 2.40 8.19 7.78
CA ALA A 68 2.56 9.62 8.04
C ALA A 68 3.04 10.36 6.79
N LYS A 69 3.97 9.79 6.02
CA LYS A 69 4.49 10.35 4.76
C LYS A 69 3.41 10.42 3.68
N ALA A 70 2.60 9.37 3.56
CA ALA A 70 1.46 9.35 2.64
C ALA A 70 0.42 10.44 2.96
N GLY A 71 0.29 10.83 4.23
CA GLY A 71 -0.65 11.89 4.64
C GLY A 71 -2.08 11.60 4.19
N THR A 72 -2.63 12.45 3.33
CA THR A 72 -3.93 12.25 2.66
C THR A 72 -3.81 11.62 1.27
N GLY A 73 -2.59 11.29 0.84
CA GLY A 73 -2.30 10.70 -0.46
C GLY A 73 -2.55 9.19 -0.52
N THR A 74 -1.63 8.46 -1.15
CA THR A 74 -1.80 7.02 -1.38
C THR A 74 -0.62 6.23 -0.82
N LEU A 75 -0.93 5.15 -0.10
CA LEU A 75 -0.01 4.07 0.23
C LEU A 75 -0.29 2.88 -0.71
N PHE A 76 0.67 2.53 -1.55
CA PHE A 76 0.61 1.43 -2.48
C PHE A 76 1.34 0.21 -1.92
N LEU A 77 0.62 -0.89 -1.68
CA LEU A 77 1.14 -2.13 -1.13
C LEU A 77 1.16 -3.20 -2.21
N THR A 78 2.31 -3.84 -2.41
CA THR A 78 2.44 -4.96 -3.33
C THR A 78 2.84 -6.25 -2.61
N HIS A 79 2.55 -7.40 -3.20
CA HIS A 79 2.98 -8.73 -2.72
C HIS A 79 2.66 -8.99 -1.24
N ILE A 80 1.48 -8.56 -0.75
CA ILE A 80 1.10 -8.77 0.66
C ILE A 80 1.04 -10.26 1.03
N GLU A 81 0.79 -11.14 0.05
CA GLU A 81 0.81 -12.60 0.19
C GLU A 81 2.22 -13.16 0.46
N LYS A 82 3.26 -12.36 0.28
CA LYS A 82 4.66 -12.70 0.59
C LYS A 82 5.11 -12.22 1.96
N MET A 83 4.32 -11.41 2.64
CA MET A 83 4.62 -10.99 4.01
C MET A 83 4.55 -12.17 4.98
N ALA A 84 5.37 -12.15 6.03
CA ALA A 84 5.22 -13.06 7.16
C ALA A 84 3.83 -12.94 7.81
N PRO A 85 3.27 -14.01 8.40
CA PRO A 85 1.94 -13.97 9.03
C PRO A 85 1.81 -12.88 10.10
N ALA A 86 2.87 -12.63 10.89
CA ALA A 86 2.86 -11.56 11.89
C ALA A 86 2.74 -10.18 11.25
N ALA A 87 3.50 -9.92 10.17
CA ALA A 87 3.40 -8.66 9.43
C ALA A 87 1.99 -8.45 8.85
N ARG A 88 1.36 -9.50 8.30
CA ARG A 88 -0.03 -9.41 7.81
C ARG A 88 -1.03 -9.12 8.93
N ARG A 89 -0.86 -9.68 10.13
CA ARG A 89 -1.71 -9.35 11.30
C ARG A 89 -1.59 -7.89 11.72
N ILE A 90 -0.39 -7.32 11.69
CA ILE A 90 -0.20 -5.89 11.96
C ILE A 90 -0.87 -5.05 10.87
N LEU A 91 -0.70 -5.39 9.59
CA LEU A 91 -1.38 -4.72 8.49
C LEU A 91 -2.91 -4.77 8.68
N TYR A 92 -3.45 -5.95 8.99
CA TYR A 92 -4.88 -6.12 9.29
C TYR A 92 -5.34 -5.18 10.41
N SER A 93 -4.63 -5.16 11.54
CA SER A 93 -5.01 -4.32 12.68
C SER A 93 -5.04 -2.83 12.33
N ILE A 94 -4.08 -2.36 11.53
CA ILE A 94 -4.00 -0.96 11.07
C ILE A 94 -5.18 -0.62 10.16
N VAL A 95 -5.47 -1.49 9.18
CA VAL A 95 -6.52 -1.23 8.18
C VAL A 95 -7.91 -1.33 8.83
N ALA A 96 -8.13 -2.31 9.69
CA ALA A 96 -9.40 -2.52 10.37
C ALA A 96 -9.72 -1.38 11.35
N ALA A 97 -8.74 -0.96 12.15
CA ALA A 97 -8.91 0.12 13.11
C ALA A 97 -8.85 1.51 12.47
N LYS A 98 -8.33 1.64 11.24
CA LYS A 98 -7.98 2.92 10.58
C LYS A 98 -7.09 3.80 11.46
N ARG A 99 -6.24 3.18 12.22
CA ARG A 99 -5.32 3.82 13.17
C ARG A 99 -4.01 3.02 13.25
N TYR A 100 -2.94 3.70 13.54
CA TYR A 100 -1.62 3.11 13.79
C TYR A 100 -0.95 3.80 14.97
N THR A 101 -0.04 3.12 15.64
CA THR A 101 0.75 3.70 16.73
C THR A 101 2.22 3.64 16.33
N PRO A 102 2.91 4.80 16.21
CA PRO A 102 4.36 4.80 15.98
C PRO A 102 5.09 4.07 17.10
N VAL A 103 6.18 3.39 16.78
CA VAL A 103 6.99 2.69 17.79
C VAL A 103 7.51 3.69 18.81
N GLY A 104 7.25 3.45 20.09
CA GLY A 104 7.64 4.34 21.19
C GLY A 104 6.68 5.52 21.45
N ASP A 105 5.56 5.62 20.71
CA ASP A 105 4.52 6.61 20.96
C ASP A 105 3.35 5.95 21.70
N PRO A 106 2.84 6.51 22.80
CA PRO A 106 1.67 5.94 23.48
C PRO A 106 0.34 6.27 22.79
N TYR A 107 0.34 7.19 21.81
CA TYR A 107 -0.89 7.71 21.22
C TYR A 107 -1.10 7.19 19.80
N PRO A 108 -2.26 6.56 19.52
CA PRO A 108 -2.61 6.13 18.17
C PRO A 108 -2.96 7.32 17.29
N ARG A 109 -2.56 7.24 16.00
CA ARG A 109 -2.81 8.24 14.96
C ARG A 109 -3.77 7.71 13.91
N PRO A 110 -4.61 8.54 13.27
CA PRO A 110 -5.50 8.10 12.21
C PRO A 110 -4.73 7.76 10.93
N VAL A 111 -5.23 6.78 10.18
CA VAL A 111 -4.82 6.51 8.79
C VAL A 111 -5.68 7.38 7.88
N ASN A 112 -5.10 8.41 7.30
CA ASN A 112 -5.79 9.35 6.43
C ASN A 112 -5.52 9.09 4.94
N CYS A 113 -4.49 8.29 4.62
CA CYS A 113 -4.17 7.95 3.24
C CYS A 113 -5.11 6.88 2.68
N ARG A 114 -5.25 6.88 1.36
CA ARG A 114 -5.84 5.78 0.62
C ARG A 114 -4.86 4.61 0.57
N ILE A 115 -5.33 3.40 0.83
CA ILE A 115 -4.54 2.18 0.68
C ILE A 115 -4.98 1.47 -0.59
N ILE A 116 -4.03 1.27 -1.52
CA ILE A 116 -4.20 0.45 -2.73
C ILE A 116 -3.33 -0.79 -2.56
N VAL A 117 -3.93 -1.97 -2.66
CA VAL A 117 -3.23 -3.24 -2.58
C VAL A 117 -3.17 -3.87 -3.96
N ALA A 118 -1.98 -4.30 -4.36
CA ALA A 118 -1.78 -5.02 -5.61
C ALA A 118 -1.25 -6.44 -5.37
N THR A 119 -1.88 -7.41 -6.00
CA THR A 119 -1.57 -8.84 -5.90
C THR A 119 -1.52 -9.50 -7.27
N SER A 120 -0.88 -10.65 -7.37
CA SER A 120 -0.80 -11.41 -8.63
C SER A 120 -2.13 -12.05 -9.04
N ARG A 121 -3.02 -12.28 -8.09
CA ARG A 121 -4.35 -12.90 -8.25
C ARG A 121 -5.35 -12.18 -7.33
N PRO A 122 -6.67 -12.31 -7.60
CA PRO A 122 -7.68 -11.79 -6.70
C PRO A 122 -7.47 -12.26 -5.25
N LEU A 123 -7.71 -11.38 -4.27
CA LEU A 123 -7.49 -11.68 -2.85
C LEU A 123 -8.24 -12.94 -2.39
N GLN A 124 -9.48 -13.14 -2.87
CA GLN A 124 -10.28 -14.32 -2.53
C GLN A 124 -9.64 -15.62 -3.04
N VAL A 125 -8.96 -15.58 -4.19
CA VAL A 125 -8.21 -16.75 -4.72
C VAL A 125 -7.01 -17.04 -3.84
N LEU A 126 -6.30 -16.01 -3.38
CA LEU A 126 -5.17 -16.14 -2.47
C LEU A 126 -5.62 -16.68 -1.10
N ALA A 127 -6.77 -16.24 -0.57
CA ALA A 127 -7.32 -16.77 0.68
C ALA A 127 -7.73 -18.25 0.56
N ARG A 128 -8.40 -18.64 -0.54
CA ARG A 128 -8.75 -20.04 -0.82
C ARG A 128 -7.52 -20.94 -0.95
N SER A 129 -6.40 -20.37 -1.35
CA SER A 129 -5.10 -21.07 -1.45
C SER A 129 -4.27 -20.98 -0.15
N PHE A 130 -4.86 -20.52 0.94
CA PHE A 130 -4.21 -20.33 2.26
C PHE A 130 -2.97 -19.42 2.24
N LEU A 131 -2.89 -18.53 1.25
CA LEU A 131 -1.82 -17.55 1.14
C LEU A 131 -2.13 -16.23 1.84
N LEU A 132 -3.41 -15.97 2.14
CA LEU A 132 -3.89 -14.83 2.92
C LEU A 132 -4.98 -15.28 3.89
N GLU A 133 -5.10 -14.57 4.99
CA GLU A 133 -6.16 -14.74 5.97
C GLU A 133 -7.46 -14.08 5.47
N TRP A 134 -8.62 -14.72 5.70
CA TRP A 134 -9.92 -14.19 5.28
C TRP A 134 -10.25 -12.85 5.93
N GLU A 135 -9.88 -12.67 7.19
CA GLU A 135 -10.10 -11.41 7.92
C GLU A 135 -9.40 -10.22 7.26
N LEU A 136 -8.19 -10.44 6.75
CA LEU A 136 -7.46 -9.41 6.00
C LEU A 136 -8.12 -9.13 4.65
N VAL A 137 -8.58 -10.18 3.95
CA VAL A 137 -9.27 -10.05 2.65
C VAL A 137 -10.57 -9.27 2.81
N ASP A 138 -11.37 -9.60 3.81
CA ASP A 138 -12.64 -8.91 4.11
C ASP A 138 -12.42 -7.43 4.44
N THR A 139 -11.36 -7.12 5.19
CA THR A 139 -11.02 -5.75 5.56
C THR A 139 -10.49 -4.93 4.38
N LEU A 140 -9.70 -5.54 3.49
CA LEU A 140 -9.19 -4.87 2.28
C LEU A 140 -10.27 -4.65 1.21
N GLY A 141 -11.39 -5.36 1.33
CA GLY A 141 -12.56 -5.23 0.46
C GLY A 141 -12.66 -6.30 -0.62
N HIS A 142 -13.92 -6.66 -0.90
CA HIS A 142 -14.26 -7.75 -1.81
C HIS A 142 -14.12 -7.39 -3.30
N ILE A 143 -14.03 -6.11 -3.64
CA ILE A 143 -13.93 -5.67 -5.03
C ILE A 143 -12.47 -5.76 -5.48
N ALA A 144 -12.20 -6.73 -6.35
CA ALA A 144 -10.91 -6.88 -7.02
C ALA A 144 -11.04 -6.40 -8.48
N LEU A 145 -10.24 -5.43 -8.88
CA LEU A 145 -10.21 -4.90 -10.23
C LEU A 145 -8.96 -5.40 -10.97
N ARG A 146 -9.14 -5.85 -12.20
CA ARG A 146 -7.99 -6.15 -13.07
C ARG A 146 -7.28 -4.85 -13.42
N ALA A 147 -5.96 -4.83 -13.26
CA ALA A 147 -5.16 -3.64 -13.56
C ALA A 147 -5.30 -3.23 -15.03
N GLU A 148 -5.34 -4.19 -15.95
CA GLU A 148 -5.54 -3.97 -17.38
C GLU A 148 -6.88 -3.30 -17.69
N SER A 149 -7.94 -3.70 -17.00
CA SER A 149 -9.28 -3.10 -17.17
C SER A 149 -9.33 -1.65 -16.68
N ILE A 150 -8.62 -1.33 -15.60
CA ILE A 150 -8.49 0.05 -15.10
C ILE A 150 -7.79 0.92 -16.14
N ILE A 151 -6.68 0.46 -16.68
CA ILE A 151 -5.92 1.19 -17.69
C ILE A 151 -6.78 1.42 -18.92
N GLY A 152 -7.42 0.39 -19.47
CA GLY A 152 -8.29 0.50 -20.64
C GLY A 152 -9.47 1.43 -20.44
N ALA A 153 -10.11 1.43 -19.26
CA ALA A 153 -11.20 2.36 -18.95
C ALA A 153 -10.71 3.82 -18.91
N LEU A 154 -9.55 4.08 -18.29
CA LEU A 154 -8.99 5.43 -18.18
C LEU A 154 -8.45 5.95 -19.52
N GLU A 155 -7.96 5.06 -20.37
CA GLU A 155 -7.58 5.39 -21.76
C GLU A 155 -8.79 5.81 -22.60
N SER A 156 -9.89 5.08 -22.47
CA SER A 156 -11.13 5.40 -23.19
C SER A 156 -11.79 6.69 -22.71
N GLU A 157 -11.60 7.07 -21.46
CA GLU A 157 -12.05 8.36 -20.90
C GLU A 157 -11.18 9.55 -21.33
N GLY A 158 -10.11 9.34 -22.12
CA GLY A 158 -9.22 10.40 -22.60
C GLY A 158 -8.29 10.99 -21.54
N LEU A 159 -8.24 10.39 -20.34
CA LEU A 159 -7.46 10.89 -19.22
C LEU A 159 -5.94 10.66 -19.34
N LEU A 160 -5.50 9.90 -20.34
CA LEU A 160 -4.07 9.61 -20.60
C LEU A 160 -3.40 10.57 -21.58
N ASN A 161 -4.14 11.46 -22.24
CA ASN A 161 -3.58 12.37 -23.23
C ASN A 161 -2.95 13.64 -22.63
N SER A 162 -2.86 13.77 -21.34
CA SER A 162 -2.39 14.99 -20.69
C SER A 162 -1.13 14.82 -19.83
N HIS A 163 -0.18 13.92 -20.15
CA HIS A 163 1.24 14.10 -19.78
C HIS A 163 2.15 12.95 -20.27
N PRO A 164 2.84 13.12 -21.38
CA PRO A 164 3.99 12.29 -21.72
C PRO A 164 5.29 13.05 -21.46
N SER A 165 5.68 13.46 -20.28
CA SER A 165 6.99 14.13 -20.16
C SER A 165 7.56 14.33 -18.78
N SER A 166 7.40 13.43 -17.80
CA SER A 166 8.19 13.61 -16.57
C SER A 166 8.71 12.35 -15.87
N LEU A 167 8.61 11.19 -16.52
CA LEU A 167 9.15 9.94 -15.95
C LEU A 167 10.42 9.40 -16.65
N ALA A 168 11.05 10.21 -17.50
CA ALA A 168 12.24 9.79 -18.26
C ALA A 168 13.54 10.50 -17.81
N ALA A 169 13.64 10.95 -16.57
CA ALA A 169 14.88 11.58 -16.08
C ALA A 169 15.18 11.16 -14.64
N ALA A 170 15.61 9.92 -14.45
CA ALA A 170 16.42 9.48 -13.32
C ALA A 170 17.14 8.20 -13.76
N SER A 171 18.20 8.38 -14.53
CA SER A 171 19.27 7.39 -14.69
C SER A 171 20.32 7.65 -13.64
#